data_05e5cf0684cfa9528d5ab20fa3a18bb0
#
_entry.id   05e5cf0684cfa9528d5ab20fa3a18bb0
#
_cell.length_a   1.000
_cell.length_b   1.000
_cell.length_c   1.000
_cell.angle_alpha   90.00
_cell.angle_beta   90.00
_cell.angle_gamma   90.00
#
_symmetry.space_group_name_H-M   'P 1'
#
loop_
_entity.id
_entity.type
_entity.pdbx_description
1 polymer ?
#
loop_
_entity_poly.entity_id
_entity_poly.type
_entity_poly.pdbx_seq_one_letter_code
_entity_poly.pdbx_strand_id
1 'polypeptide(L)' 'MRTLTPGQWYLRFTCEHCNKKEILFADLSRGESKIKATYIVECSSCSHTGSYDGDDIERYQHPSNPDT' A
#
# COMPACT_ATOMS: atom_id res chain seq x y z
N MET A 1 2.05 -12.83 -10.24
CA MET A 1 2.04 -11.38 -10.32
C MET A 1 0.70 -10.84 -9.89
N ARG A 2 0.71 -9.81 -9.06
CA ARG A 2 -0.53 -9.24 -8.57
C ARG A 2 -1.08 -8.23 -9.56
N THR A 3 -2.36 -8.35 -9.89
CA THR A 3 -3.00 -7.42 -10.79
C THR A 3 -3.88 -6.49 -9.97
N LEU A 4 -3.66 -5.19 -10.09
CA LEU A 4 -4.45 -4.20 -9.39
C LEU A 4 -5.67 -3.83 -10.23
N THR A 5 -6.78 -3.58 -9.54
CA THR A 5 -8.01 -3.21 -10.21
C THR A 5 -8.05 -1.70 -10.43
N PRO A 6 -8.25 -1.24 -11.66
CA PRO A 6 -8.32 0.20 -11.92
C PRO A 6 -9.43 0.85 -11.12
N GLY A 7 -9.14 2.00 -10.54
CA GLY A 7 -10.07 2.74 -9.72
C GLY A 7 -10.20 2.27 -8.29
N GLN A 8 -9.61 1.14 -7.96
CA GLN A 8 -9.65 0.59 -6.62
C GLN A 8 -8.63 1.29 -5.74
N TRP A 9 -8.98 1.54 -4.48
CA TRP A 9 -8.08 2.11 -3.50
C TRP A 9 -7.31 1.00 -2.80
N TYR A 10 -6.06 1.30 -2.47
CA TYR A 10 -5.17 0.37 -1.78
C TYR A 10 -4.40 1.09 -0.69
N LEU A 11 -3.93 0.33 0.29
CA LEU A 11 -2.99 0.84 1.28
C LEU A 11 -1.60 0.40 0.84
N ARG A 12 -0.67 1.32 0.87
CA ARG A 12 0.67 1.12 0.36
C ARG A 12 1.69 1.64 1.37
N PHE A 13 2.83 0.97 1.47
CA PHE A 13 3.91 1.43 2.33
C PHE A 13 5.19 1.58 1.53
N THR A 14 6.11 2.38 2.07
CA THR A 14 7.44 2.53 1.48
C THR A 14 8.42 1.81 2.39
N CYS A 15 9.15 0.86 1.84
CA CYS A 15 10.13 0.11 2.62
C CYS A 15 11.22 1.05 3.14
N GLU A 16 11.48 1.01 4.44
CA GLU A 16 12.48 1.88 5.03
C GLU A 16 13.89 1.47 4.68
N HIS A 17 14.08 0.26 4.17
CA HIS A 17 15.39 -0.26 3.85
C HIS A 17 15.78 -0.01 2.39
N CYS A 18 14.87 -0.28 1.46
CA CYS A 18 15.19 -0.14 0.04
C CYS A 18 14.40 0.97 -0.65
N ASN A 19 13.49 1.63 0.07
CA ASN A 19 12.67 2.73 -0.44
C ASN A 19 11.71 2.35 -1.57
N LYS A 20 11.42 1.08 -1.74
CA LYS A 20 10.43 0.67 -2.73
C LYS A 20 9.05 0.69 -2.11
N LYS A 21 8.07 1.06 -2.92
CA LYS A 21 6.68 1.12 -2.48
C LYS A 21 5.98 -0.18 -2.80
N GLU A 22 5.21 -0.68 -1.84
CA GLU A 22 4.51 -1.95 -2.00
C GLU A 22 3.07 -1.84 -1.51
N ILE A 23 2.19 -2.58 -2.15
CA ILE A 23 0.78 -2.61 -1.80
C ILE A 23 0.59 -3.59 -0.66
N LEU A 24 -0.13 -3.17 0.40
CA LEU A 24 -0.47 -4.06 1.49
C LEU A 24 -1.75 -4.82 1.19
N PHE A 25 -2.85 -4.09 0.99
CA PHE A 25 -4.14 -4.69 0.69
C PHE A 25 -5.10 -3.61 0.20
N ALA A 26 -6.28 -4.05 -0.27
CA ALA A 26 -7.26 -3.11 -0.77
C ALA A 26 -7.86 -2.29 0.36
N ASP A 27 -8.11 -1.01 0.10
CA ASP A 27 -8.75 -0.12 1.05
C ASP A 27 -10.22 0.00 0.68
N LEU A 28 -11.06 -0.71 1.41
CA LEU A 28 -12.48 -0.73 1.12
C LEU A 28 -13.18 0.57 1.49
N SER A 29 -12.51 1.43 2.23
CA SER A 29 -13.08 2.71 2.62
C SER A 29 -12.89 3.79 1.57
N ARG A 30 -12.23 3.47 0.47
CA ARG A 30 -11.96 4.40 -0.62
C ARG A 30 -11.16 5.61 -0.15
N GLY A 31 -10.19 5.34 0.72
CA GLY A 31 -9.30 6.40 1.18
C GLY A 31 -9.86 7.23 2.33
N GLU A 32 -11.01 6.88 2.86
CA GLU A 32 -11.62 7.69 3.91
C GLU A 32 -11.38 7.19 5.32
N SER A 33 -10.93 5.98 5.49
CA SER A 33 -10.71 5.44 6.83
C SER A 33 -9.46 6.03 7.45
N LYS A 34 -9.45 6.08 8.78
CA LYS A 34 -8.25 6.47 9.51
C LYS A 34 -7.49 5.21 9.86
N ILE A 35 -6.21 5.21 9.56
CA ILE A 35 -5.37 4.06 9.84
C ILE A 35 -4.75 4.25 11.21
N LYS A 36 -5.23 3.49 12.19
CA LYS A 36 -4.76 3.62 13.57
C LYS A 36 -4.07 2.37 14.08
N ALA A 37 -3.52 1.60 13.19
CA ALA A 37 -2.88 0.35 13.54
C ALA A 37 -1.42 0.36 13.11
N THR A 38 -0.63 -0.49 13.74
CA THR A 38 0.75 -0.70 13.33
C THR A 38 0.79 -2.01 12.58
N TYR A 39 1.41 -1.99 11.41
CA TYR A 39 1.54 -3.18 10.57
C TYR A 39 2.97 -3.66 10.56
N ILE A 40 3.15 -4.97 10.73
CA ILE A 40 4.47 -5.58 10.61
C ILE A 40 4.46 -6.27 9.26
N VAL A 41 5.30 -5.81 8.36
CA VAL A 41 5.30 -6.30 6.98
C VAL A 41 6.71 -6.59 6.51
N GLU A 42 6.79 -7.50 5.56
CA GLU A 42 8.06 -7.86 4.95
C GLU A 42 8.08 -7.34 3.52
N CYS A 43 9.14 -6.65 3.15
CA CYS A 43 9.32 -6.14 1.80
C CYS A 43 9.68 -7.29 0.87
N SER A 44 8.95 -7.45 -0.21
CA SER A 44 9.22 -8.54 -1.14
C SER A 44 10.48 -8.31 -1.97
N SER A 45 10.99 -7.09 -2.00
CA SER A 45 12.17 -6.77 -2.80
C SER A 45 13.47 -7.03 -2.05
N CYS A 46 13.51 -6.73 -0.76
CA CYS A 46 14.75 -6.85 0.00
C CYS A 46 14.62 -7.73 1.24
N SER A 47 13.43 -8.28 1.49
CA SER A 47 13.13 -9.16 2.61
C SER A 47 13.27 -8.49 3.98
N HIS A 48 13.32 -7.17 4.02
CA HIS A 48 13.38 -6.45 5.28
C HIS A 48 12.02 -6.48 5.97
N THR A 49 11.99 -6.84 7.24
CA THR A 49 10.78 -6.83 8.04
C THR A 49 10.79 -5.58 8.90
N GLY A 50 9.73 -4.80 8.86
CA GLY A 50 9.64 -3.59 9.65
C GLY A 50 8.23 -3.32 10.12
N SER A 51 8.12 -2.40 11.08
CA SER A 51 6.83 -1.94 11.59
C SER A 51 6.50 -0.60 10.97
N TYR A 52 5.26 -0.46 10.52
CA TYR A 52 4.81 0.78 9.90
C TYR A 52 3.50 1.21 10.56
N ASP A 53 3.49 2.43 11.09
CA ASP A 53 2.27 2.98 11.70
C ASP A 53 1.37 3.53 10.61
N GLY A 54 0.14 3.84 10.98
CA GLY A 54 -0.81 4.41 10.02
C GLY A 54 -0.28 5.66 9.32
N ASP A 55 0.56 6.43 9.99
CA ASP A 55 1.14 7.63 9.39
C ASP A 55 2.16 7.29 8.30
N ASP A 56 2.70 6.08 8.33
CA ASP A 56 3.66 5.62 7.33
C ASP A 56 2.98 4.90 6.19
N ILE A 57 1.69 4.67 6.29
CA ILE A 57 0.92 3.99 5.27
C ILE A 57 0.21 5.04 4.44
N GLU A 58 0.34 4.97 3.12
CA GLU A 58 -0.35 5.91 2.27
C GLU A 58 -1.51 5.23 1.56
N ARG A 59 -2.49 6.01 1.21
CA ARG A 59 -3.62 5.54 0.43
C ARG A 59 -3.31 5.78 -1.03
N TYR A 60 -3.51 4.75 -1.83
CA TYR A 60 -3.17 4.82 -3.24
C TYR A 60 -4.37 4.36 -4.04
N GLN A 61 -4.79 5.14 -5.00
CA GLN A 61 -5.83 4.75 -5.93
C GLN A 61 -5.19 4.37 -7.24
N HIS A 62 -5.39 3.13 -7.65
CA HIS A 62 -4.84 2.68 -8.92
C HIS A 62 -5.57 3.44 -10.04
N PRO A 63 -4.85 4.01 -10.99
CA PRO A 63 -5.49 4.82 -12.02
C PRO A 63 -6.51 4.03 -12.80
N SER A 64 -7.65 4.65 -13.03
CA SER A 64 -8.59 4.10 -13.99
C SER A 64 -7.92 4.21 -15.34
N ASN A 65 -8.00 3.16 -16.12
CA ASN A 65 -7.30 3.18 -17.37
C ASN A 65 -8.11 3.76 -18.47
N PRO A 66 -7.94 4.97 -18.75
CA PRO A 66 -8.72 5.55 -19.75
C PRO A 66 -8.30 5.19 -21.10
N ASP A 67 -7.20 4.60 -21.31
CA ASP A 67 -6.78 4.33 -22.48
C ASP A 67 -7.02 3.30 -23.01
N THR A 68 -7.51 3.14 -22.45
CA THR A 68 -7.63 2.32 -22.78
C THR A 68 -7.58 2.33 -23.52
#